data_46111b4e3091adbb7eaeaf4e6d984da8
#
_entry.id   46111b4e3091adbb7eaeaf4e6d984da8
#
_cell.length_a   1.000
_cell.length_b   1.000
_cell.length_c   1.000
_cell.angle_alpha   90.00
_cell.angle_beta   90.00
_cell.angle_gamma   90.00
#
_symmetry.space_group_name_H-M   'P 1'
#
loop_
_entity.id
_entity.type
_entity.pdbx_description
1 polymer ?
#
loop_
_entity_poly.entity_id
_entity_poly.type
_entity_poly.pdbx_seq_one_letter_code
_entity_poly.pdbx_strand_id
1 'polypeptide(L)'
;INKIALPGADPLKVKTALLQHGIAVEEMGGESLCAEVSAKKRINIDKLVEAILLQAEILDLKADPTCKASGTVIEAKMEKGRGSVATLLVQKGTLKVGDIIIAGKEWGHVRAMFNEHGHKIFEAGPATPVEVIGLQGTPAAGDNFNMVESESQAKEITNYRIQKERDAKLVKSAKSAMEQMLDKIKSGESKHLPVIIKADVQGSVEAIEGTLNKLSNNEVSVQILHSAGGAVSESDITLAKASNALIIGFNVRAIPQARDMARRDGVDIRYYSIIYDVADDVKKGLEGLLSPELREKLLGYAEIRNVFNITGVGRVAGCMVTEGMVKRGAKVRLLRDNVVIHDGSLGQLKRFKDDVKEVKEGYECGMSFENYNDIQVGDFIECYEIETIAAKLA
;
A
#
# COMPACT_ATOMS: atom_id res chain seq x y z
N ILE A 1 -20.62 4.27 -17.93
CA ILE A 1 -19.31 4.96 -18.02
C ILE A 1 -19.54 6.40 -17.60
N ASN A 2 -18.94 6.82 -16.46
CA ASN A 2 -19.09 8.17 -15.94
C ASN A 2 -17.91 9.07 -16.32
N LYS A 3 -18.06 10.37 -16.08
CA LYS A 3 -17.04 11.42 -16.30
C LYS A 3 -16.71 11.70 -17.77
N ILE A 4 -17.63 11.44 -18.71
CA ILE A 4 -17.41 11.69 -20.16
C ILE A 4 -17.15 13.16 -20.52
N ALA A 5 -17.47 14.08 -19.61
CA ALA A 5 -17.29 15.53 -19.84
C ALA A 5 -15.90 16.05 -19.40
N LEU A 6 -14.98 15.18 -19.01
CA LEU A 6 -13.59 15.57 -18.72
C LEU A 6 -12.78 15.72 -20.03
N PRO A 7 -11.81 16.66 -20.08
CA PRO A 7 -10.87 16.73 -21.19
C PRO A 7 -10.09 15.41 -21.30
N GLY A 8 -10.06 14.81 -22.51
CA GLY A 8 -9.39 13.52 -22.76
C GLY A 8 -10.16 12.26 -22.34
N ALA A 9 -11.45 12.38 -21.95
CA ALA A 9 -12.29 11.22 -21.72
C ALA A 9 -12.53 10.46 -23.05
N ASP A 10 -12.25 9.16 -23.02
CA ASP A 10 -12.44 8.26 -24.16
C ASP A 10 -13.30 7.06 -23.74
N PRO A 11 -14.63 7.12 -23.94
CA PRO A 11 -15.54 6.03 -23.62
C PRO A 11 -15.23 4.74 -24.40
N LEU A 12 -14.75 4.84 -25.65
CA LEU A 12 -14.45 3.69 -26.48
C LEU A 12 -13.28 2.88 -25.90
N LYS A 13 -12.25 3.56 -25.41
CA LYS A 13 -11.12 2.93 -24.73
C LYS A 13 -11.56 2.15 -23.49
N VAL A 14 -12.52 2.70 -22.72
CA VAL A 14 -13.08 2.02 -21.55
C VAL A 14 -13.87 0.78 -21.95
N LYS A 15 -14.72 0.87 -22.99
CA LYS A 15 -15.47 -0.28 -23.53
C LYS A 15 -14.54 -1.39 -24.01
N THR A 16 -13.47 -1.03 -24.71
CA THR A 16 -12.45 -1.99 -25.18
C THR A 16 -11.72 -2.66 -24.00
N ALA A 17 -11.40 -1.90 -22.95
CA ALA A 17 -10.77 -2.46 -21.74
C ALA A 17 -11.73 -3.42 -21.00
N LEU A 18 -13.02 -3.11 -20.94
CA LEU A 18 -14.03 -4.00 -20.34
C LEU A 18 -14.15 -5.33 -21.10
N LEU A 19 -14.02 -5.29 -22.42
CA LEU A 19 -14.02 -6.50 -23.27
C LEU A 19 -12.89 -7.46 -22.88
N GLN A 20 -11.70 -6.94 -22.53
CA GLN A 20 -10.57 -7.76 -22.04
C GLN A 20 -10.90 -8.49 -20.72
N HIS A 21 -11.84 -7.96 -19.94
CA HIS A 21 -12.34 -8.57 -18.71
C HIS A 21 -13.60 -9.41 -18.91
N GLY A 22 -13.95 -9.74 -20.16
CA GLY A 22 -15.11 -10.58 -20.48
C GLY A 22 -16.46 -9.85 -20.43
N ILE A 23 -16.46 -8.51 -20.31
CA ILE A 23 -17.69 -7.69 -20.30
C ILE A 23 -17.84 -7.05 -21.69
N ALA A 24 -18.70 -7.65 -22.51
CA ALA A 24 -19.04 -7.08 -23.82
C ALA A 24 -20.31 -6.22 -23.68
N VAL A 25 -20.21 -4.96 -24.12
CA VAL A 25 -21.35 -4.06 -24.18
C VAL A 25 -22.17 -4.29 -25.45
N GLU A 26 -23.47 -3.91 -25.43
CA GLU A 26 -24.41 -4.10 -26.54
C GLU A 26 -23.86 -3.56 -27.87
N GLU A 27 -23.25 -2.37 -27.87
CA GLU A 27 -22.61 -1.76 -29.05
C GLU A 27 -21.46 -2.60 -29.64
N MET A 28 -20.87 -3.50 -28.86
CA MET A 28 -19.81 -4.42 -29.27
C MET A 28 -20.30 -5.87 -29.43
N GLY A 29 -21.64 -6.07 -29.57
CA GLY A 29 -22.23 -7.38 -29.76
C GLY A 29 -22.43 -8.20 -28.49
N GLY A 30 -22.35 -7.58 -27.30
CA GLY A 30 -22.64 -8.23 -26.02
C GLY A 30 -24.06 -8.01 -25.53
N GLU A 31 -24.32 -8.46 -24.29
CA GLU A 31 -25.64 -8.37 -23.65
C GLU A 31 -25.71 -7.25 -22.58
N SER A 32 -24.58 -6.59 -22.27
CA SER A 32 -24.53 -5.60 -21.22
C SER A 32 -24.94 -4.22 -21.73
N LEU A 33 -26.01 -3.66 -21.15
CA LEU A 33 -26.42 -2.28 -21.44
C LEU A 33 -25.33 -1.30 -20.97
N CYS A 34 -25.06 -0.28 -21.79
CA CYS A 34 -24.04 0.72 -21.51
C CYS A 34 -24.62 2.13 -21.63
N ALA A 35 -24.44 2.94 -20.60
CA ALA A 35 -24.79 4.35 -20.62
C ALA A 35 -23.55 5.22 -20.39
N GLU A 36 -23.32 6.16 -21.29
CA GLU A 36 -22.26 7.16 -21.17
C GLU A 36 -22.80 8.41 -20.49
N VAL A 37 -22.31 8.74 -19.29
CA VAL A 37 -22.92 9.76 -18.44
C VAL A 37 -21.88 10.76 -17.90
N SER A 38 -22.36 11.93 -17.52
CA SER A 38 -21.65 12.86 -16.66
C SER A 38 -22.52 13.27 -15.48
N ALA A 39 -22.30 12.67 -14.33
CA ALA A 39 -23.05 13.00 -13.12
C ALA A 39 -22.92 14.48 -12.74
N LYS A 40 -21.70 15.04 -12.81
CA LYS A 40 -21.46 16.46 -12.50
C LYS A 40 -22.18 17.43 -13.43
N LYS A 41 -22.27 17.12 -14.71
CA LYS A 41 -22.96 17.95 -15.73
C LYS A 41 -24.40 17.49 -16.00
N ARG A 42 -24.86 16.45 -15.33
CA ARG A 42 -26.20 15.84 -15.52
C ARG A 42 -26.49 15.42 -16.97
N ILE A 43 -25.47 14.95 -17.69
CA ILE A 43 -25.60 14.49 -19.08
C ILE A 43 -26.01 13.02 -19.09
N ASN A 44 -27.03 12.66 -19.85
CA ASN A 44 -27.54 11.30 -20.08
C ASN A 44 -27.93 10.54 -18.79
N ILE A 45 -28.29 11.22 -17.71
CA ILE A 45 -28.74 10.56 -16.47
C ILE A 45 -30.07 9.84 -16.71
N ASP A 46 -30.98 10.45 -17.49
CA ASP A 46 -32.27 9.84 -17.84
C ASP A 46 -32.07 8.52 -18.58
N LYS A 47 -31.15 8.45 -19.54
CA LYS A 47 -30.81 7.20 -20.25
C LYS A 47 -30.25 6.12 -19.30
N LEU A 48 -29.48 6.51 -18.30
CA LEU A 48 -29.01 5.58 -17.29
C LEU A 48 -30.16 5.01 -16.47
N VAL A 49 -31.11 5.87 -16.06
CA VAL A 49 -32.30 5.45 -15.32
C VAL A 49 -33.17 4.52 -16.16
N GLU A 50 -33.42 4.86 -17.44
CA GLU A 50 -34.14 4.01 -18.37
C GLU A 50 -33.50 2.63 -18.53
N ALA A 51 -32.19 2.57 -18.70
CA ALA A 51 -31.44 1.30 -18.79
C ALA A 51 -31.58 0.46 -17.49
N ILE A 52 -31.53 1.09 -16.33
CA ILE A 52 -31.73 0.41 -15.03
C ILE A 52 -33.15 -0.14 -14.92
N LEU A 53 -34.16 0.65 -15.29
CA LEU A 53 -35.54 0.22 -15.24
C LEU A 53 -35.83 -0.94 -16.20
N LEU A 54 -35.31 -0.86 -17.43
CA LEU A 54 -35.41 -1.93 -18.41
C LEU A 54 -34.78 -3.24 -17.91
N GLN A 55 -33.58 -3.15 -17.35
CA GLN A 55 -32.92 -4.32 -16.78
C GLN A 55 -33.70 -4.90 -15.59
N ALA A 56 -34.27 -4.05 -14.73
CA ALA A 56 -35.07 -4.48 -13.59
C ALA A 56 -36.35 -5.19 -14.04
N GLU A 57 -37.00 -4.70 -15.10
CA GLU A 57 -38.18 -5.33 -15.68
C GLU A 57 -37.88 -6.72 -16.29
N ILE A 58 -36.79 -6.83 -17.03
CA ILE A 58 -36.33 -8.12 -17.60
C ILE A 58 -36.03 -9.15 -16.50
N LEU A 59 -35.45 -8.72 -15.39
CA LEU A 59 -35.08 -9.61 -14.27
C LEU A 59 -36.30 -10.06 -13.43
N ASP A 60 -37.44 -9.40 -13.52
CA ASP A 60 -38.69 -9.70 -12.78
C ASP A 60 -38.43 -10.03 -11.30
N LEU A 61 -37.68 -9.17 -10.61
CA LEU A 61 -37.23 -9.39 -9.24
C LEU A 61 -38.41 -9.37 -8.27
N LYS A 62 -38.62 -10.47 -7.54
CA LYS A 62 -39.67 -10.65 -6.55
C LYS A 62 -39.11 -10.98 -5.17
N ALA A 63 -39.73 -10.48 -4.13
CA ALA A 63 -39.38 -10.81 -2.75
C ALA A 63 -40.66 -11.02 -1.91
N ASP A 64 -40.61 -11.97 -0.96
CA ASP A 64 -41.70 -12.22 -0.03
C ASP A 64 -41.47 -11.34 1.23
N PRO A 65 -42.41 -10.41 1.53
CA PRO A 65 -42.35 -9.57 2.71
C PRO A 65 -42.79 -10.29 4.00
N THR A 66 -43.38 -11.47 3.91
CA THR A 66 -43.98 -12.19 5.06
C THR A 66 -42.99 -13.15 5.74
N CYS A 67 -41.89 -13.48 5.09
CA CYS A 67 -40.87 -14.35 5.66
C CYS A 67 -40.03 -13.62 6.70
N LYS A 68 -39.13 -14.36 7.39
CA LYS A 68 -38.13 -13.76 8.31
C LYS A 68 -37.22 -12.81 7.56
N ALA A 69 -36.96 -11.66 8.17
CA ALA A 69 -36.10 -10.66 7.56
C ALA A 69 -34.71 -11.18 7.33
N SER A 70 -34.19 -10.96 6.12
CA SER A 70 -32.82 -11.25 5.73
C SER A 70 -32.33 -10.28 4.68
N GLY A 71 -31.03 -10.12 4.59
CA GLY A 71 -30.40 -9.19 3.64
C GLY A 71 -28.91 -9.07 3.89
N THR A 72 -28.34 -7.93 3.48
CA THR A 72 -26.90 -7.71 3.48
C THR A 72 -26.53 -6.44 4.24
N VAL A 73 -25.41 -6.49 4.94
CA VAL A 73 -24.76 -5.32 5.57
C VAL A 73 -24.06 -4.51 4.47
N ILE A 74 -24.45 -3.27 4.32
CA ILE A 74 -23.80 -2.35 3.37
C ILE A 74 -22.55 -1.73 4.02
N GLU A 75 -22.72 -1.28 5.28
CA GLU A 75 -21.69 -0.60 6.03
C GLU A 75 -21.96 -0.71 7.54
N ALA A 76 -20.91 -0.65 8.35
CA ALA A 76 -21.06 -0.56 9.79
C ALA A 76 -19.98 0.32 10.40
N LYS A 77 -20.36 1.05 11.44
CA LYS A 77 -19.47 1.98 12.17
C LYS A 77 -19.79 2.00 13.65
N MET A 78 -18.80 2.40 14.45
CA MET A 78 -19.01 2.66 15.88
C MET A 78 -19.20 4.16 16.10
N GLU A 79 -20.38 4.57 16.57
CA GLU A 79 -20.68 5.97 16.86
C GLU A 79 -20.71 6.24 18.37
N LYS A 80 -20.09 7.35 18.77
CA LYS A 80 -20.12 7.78 20.18
C LYS A 80 -21.55 8.09 20.63
N GLY A 81 -22.01 7.40 21.67
CA GLY A 81 -23.35 7.58 22.24
C GLY A 81 -24.46 6.73 21.60
N ARG A 82 -24.30 6.30 20.35
CA ARG A 82 -25.26 5.39 19.68
C ARG A 82 -24.78 3.93 19.65
N GLY A 83 -23.48 3.71 19.87
CA GLY A 83 -22.87 2.38 19.83
C GLY A 83 -22.61 1.89 18.39
N SER A 84 -22.77 0.58 18.17
CA SER A 84 -22.68 0.00 16.84
C SER A 84 -23.88 0.39 16.00
N VAL A 85 -23.61 0.97 14.85
CA VAL A 85 -24.58 1.41 13.85
C VAL A 85 -24.25 0.68 12.54
N ALA A 86 -25.25 -0.02 11.98
CA ALA A 86 -25.08 -0.75 10.72
C ALA A 86 -26.14 -0.33 9.73
N THR A 87 -25.74 -0.08 8.49
CA THR A 87 -26.63 0.12 7.35
C THR A 87 -26.92 -1.22 6.70
N LEU A 88 -28.15 -1.64 6.74
CA LEU A 88 -28.63 -2.91 6.21
C LEU A 88 -29.50 -2.69 4.98
N LEU A 89 -29.37 -3.53 3.97
CA LEU A 89 -30.31 -3.63 2.86
C LEU A 89 -31.17 -4.87 3.07
N VAL A 90 -32.46 -4.67 3.37
CA VAL A 90 -33.41 -5.77 3.51
C VAL A 90 -33.68 -6.34 2.11
N GLN A 91 -33.48 -7.64 1.92
CA GLN A 91 -33.72 -8.32 0.65
C GLN A 91 -34.99 -9.17 0.68
N LYS A 92 -35.30 -9.78 1.82
CA LYS A 92 -36.51 -10.60 2.03
C LYS A 92 -37.05 -10.35 3.41
N GLY A 93 -38.36 -10.57 3.56
CA GLY A 93 -39.06 -10.39 4.83
C GLY A 93 -39.21 -8.93 5.21
N THR A 94 -39.72 -8.71 6.41
CA THR A 94 -39.90 -7.38 7.00
C THR A 94 -39.17 -7.32 8.33
N LEU A 95 -38.20 -6.44 8.45
CA LEU A 95 -37.43 -6.19 9.67
C LEU A 95 -38.21 -5.20 10.55
N LYS A 96 -38.33 -5.51 11.84
CA LYS A 96 -39.08 -4.67 12.81
C LYS A 96 -38.17 -4.28 13.98
N VAL A 97 -38.52 -3.15 14.61
CA VAL A 97 -37.90 -2.77 15.89
C VAL A 97 -38.26 -3.80 16.95
N GLY A 98 -37.26 -4.29 17.69
CA GLY A 98 -37.41 -5.39 18.65
C GLY A 98 -36.87 -6.74 18.14
N ASP A 99 -36.74 -6.92 16.83
CA ASP A 99 -36.24 -8.17 16.27
C ASP A 99 -34.81 -8.46 16.71
N ILE A 100 -34.49 -9.74 16.80
CA ILE A 100 -33.13 -10.23 17.03
C ILE A 100 -32.52 -10.57 15.69
N ILE A 101 -31.39 -9.95 15.37
CA ILE A 101 -30.68 -10.20 14.13
C ILE A 101 -29.25 -10.67 14.39
N ILE A 102 -28.75 -11.50 13.49
CA ILE A 102 -27.36 -11.89 13.38
C ILE A 102 -26.82 -11.27 12.09
N ALA A 103 -25.71 -10.56 12.18
CA ALA A 103 -25.00 -10.00 11.03
C ALA A 103 -23.53 -10.45 11.07
N GLY A 104 -23.15 -11.32 10.14
CA GLY A 104 -21.83 -11.94 10.18
C GLY A 104 -21.58 -12.72 11.48
N LYS A 105 -20.65 -12.25 12.31
CA LYS A 105 -20.29 -12.78 13.63
C LYS A 105 -20.89 -11.99 14.79
N GLU A 106 -21.60 -10.93 14.49
CA GLU A 106 -22.22 -10.05 15.48
C GLU A 106 -23.73 -10.34 15.53
N TRP A 107 -24.32 -10.07 16.67
CA TRP A 107 -25.75 -10.18 16.87
C TRP A 107 -26.26 -9.04 17.74
N GLY A 108 -27.57 -8.84 17.76
CA GLY A 108 -28.17 -7.84 18.65
C GLY A 108 -29.67 -7.69 18.44
N HIS A 109 -30.27 -6.86 19.31
CA HIS A 109 -31.66 -6.45 19.18
C HIS A 109 -31.74 -5.14 18.41
N VAL A 110 -32.62 -5.06 17.44
CA VAL A 110 -32.95 -3.83 16.72
C VAL A 110 -33.59 -2.85 17.69
N ARG A 111 -32.85 -1.92 18.24
CA ARG A 111 -33.36 -0.92 19.18
C ARG A 111 -34.05 0.24 18.47
N ALA A 112 -33.51 0.65 17.35
CA ALA A 112 -34.07 1.70 16.51
C ALA A 112 -33.62 1.49 15.07
N MET A 113 -34.46 1.94 14.12
CA MET A 113 -34.16 1.98 12.69
C MET A 113 -34.42 3.38 12.16
N PHE A 114 -33.61 3.77 11.18
CA PHE A 114 -33.70 5.05 10.48
C PHE A 114 -33.67 4.82 8.97
N ASN A 115 -34.44 5.57 8.23
CA ASN A 115 -34.40 5.55 6.77
C ASN A 115 -33.22 6.40 6.24
N GLU A 116 -33.06 6.48 4.92
CA GLU A 116 -32.04 7.26 4.22
C GLU A 116 -32.11 8.78 4.50
N HIS A 117 -33.24 9.26 5.00
CA HIS A 117 -33.45 10.68 5.40
C HIS A 117 -33.18 10.92 6.90
N GLY A 118 -32.78 9.88 7.65
CA GLY A 118 -32.57 9.97 9.10
C GLY A 118 -33.84 9.98 9.94
N HIS A 119 -35.01 9.70 9.34
CA HIS A 119 -36.26 9.58 10.06
C HIS A 119 -36.40 8.20 10.70
N LYS A 120 -36.86 8.16 11.95
CA LYS A 120 -37.13 6.91 12.65
C LYS A 120 -38.29 6.14 12.01
N ILE A 121 -38.05 4.85 11.72
CA ILE A 121 -39.05 3.92 11.21
C ILE A 121 -39.18 2.71 12.13
N PHE A 122 -40.30 2.02 12.09
CA PHE A 122 -40.56 0.86 12.95
C PHE A 122 -40.51 -0.47 12.21
N GLU A 123 -40.66 -0.44 10.88
CA GLU A 123 -40.57 -1.60 10.02
C GLU A 123 -39.92 -1.23 8.68
N ALA A 124 -39.26 -2.20 8.08
CA ALA A 124 -38.58 -2.08 6.79
C ALA A 124 -38.79 -3.36 5.97
N GLY A 125 -39.45 -3.21 4.83
CA GLY A 125 -39.73 -4.30 3.89
C GLY A 125 -38.57 -4.57 2.94
N PRO A 126 -38.76 -5.48 1.97
CA PRO A 126 -37.77 -5.77 0.93
C PRO A 126 -37.34 -4.53 0.12
N ALA A 127 -36.11 -4.54 -0.35
CA ALA A 127 -35.43 -3.46 -1.09
C ALA A 127 -35.29 -2.12 -0.33
N THR A 128 -35.49 -2.13 1.01
CA THR A 128 -35.39 -0.93 1.84
C THR A 128 -34.04 -0.87 2.53
N PRO A 129 -33.24 0.19 2.30
CA PRO A 129 -32.03 0.44 3.09
C PRO A 129 -32.39 1.03 4.45
N VAL A 130 -31.81 0.53 5.52
CA VAL A 130 -32.09 1.00 6.89
C VAL A 130 -30.80 1.07 7.71
N GLU A 131 -30.68 2.15 8.47
CA GLU A 131 -29.66 2.27 9.51
C GLU A 131 -30.21 1.67 10.81
N VAL A 132 -29.54 0.66 11.34
CA VAL A 132 -29.97 -0.11 12.52
C VAL A 132 -29.00 0.15 13.67
N ILE A 133 -29.57 0.38 14.85
CA ILE A 133 -28.85 0.50 16.10
C ILE A 133 -29.21 -0.66 17.01
N GLY A 134 -28.20 -1.27 17.68
CA GLY A 134 -28.43 -2.27 18.71
C GLY A 134 -27.64 -3.57 18.54
N LEU A 135 -26.79 -3.68 17.53
CA LEU A 135 -25.80 -4.75 17.42
C LEU A 135 -24.73 -4.63 18.50
N GLN A 136 -24.20 -5.75 18.96
CA GLN A 136 -23.17 -5.77 20.01
C GLN A 136 -21.79 -5.36 19.49
N GLY A 137 -21.50 -5.62 18.20
CA GLY A 137 -20.28 -5.21 17.53
C GLY A 137 -20.56 -4.69 16.13
N THR A 138 -19.51 -4.34 15.39
CA THR A 138 -19.60 -3.86 14.00
C THR A 138 -19.42 -5.04 13.05
N PRO A 139 -20.48 -5.47 12.33
CA PRO A 139 -20.33 -6.49 11.29
C PRO A 139 -19.52 -5.97 10.11
N ALA A 140 -19.00 -6.87 9.30
CA ALA A 140 -18.28 -6.52 8.09
C ALA A 140 -19.26 -6.12 6.96
N ALA A 141 -18.83 -5.21 6.08
CA ALA A 141 -19.56 -4.92 4.85
C ALA A 141 -19.63 -6.18 3.99
N GLY A 142 -20.82 -6.45 3.39
CA GLY A 142 -21.07 -7.68 2.64
C GLY A 142 -21.51 -8.88 3.48
N ASP A 143 -21.47 -8.80 4.82
CA ASP A 143 -22.03 -9.84 5.68
C ASP A 143 -23.54 -9.98 5.46
N ASN A 144 -24.02 -11.21 5.46
CA ASN A 144 -25.47 -11.45 5.45
C ASN A 144 -26.03 -11.29 6.87
N PHE A 145 -27.17 -10.59 6.98
CA PHE A 145 -27.94 -10.59 8.20
C PHE A 145 -29.18 -11.47 8.08
N ASN A 146 -29.58 -12.07 9.19
CA ASN A 146 -30.76 -12.91 9.31
C ASN A 146 -31.44 -12.67 10.65
N MET A 147 -32.78 -12.56 10.64
CA MET A 147 -33.59 -12.56 11.84
C MET A 147 -33.64 -13.97 12.46
N VAL A 148 -33.56 -14.03 13.79
CA VAL A 148 -33.68 -15.25 14.59
C VAL A 148 -34.74 -15.09 15.67
N GLU A 149 -35.26 -16.22 16.17
CA GLU A 149 -36.37 -16.20 17.11
C GLU A 149 -35.95 -15.98 18.57
N SER A 150 -34.70 -16.33 18.89
CA SER A 150 -34.21 -16.26 20.27
C SER A 150 -32.76 -15.77 20.35
N GLU A 151 -32.46 -15.13 21.46
CA GLU A 151 -31.11 -14.69 21.80
C GLU A 151 -30.13 -15.86 21.98
N SER A 152 -30.64 -16.99 22.52
CA SER A 152 -29.84 -18.20 22.66
C SER A 152 -29.35 -18.72 21.31
N GLN A 153 -30.25 -18.78 20.32
CA GLN A 153 -29.92 -19.18 18.96
C GLN A 153 -28.92 -18.19 18.31
N ALA A 154 -29.09 -16.89 18.56
CA ALA A 154 -28.17 -15.88 18.05
C ALA A 154 -26.74 -16.11 18.59
N LYS A 155 -26.61 -16.31 19.89
CA LYS A 155 -25.33 -16.57 20.58
C LYS A 155 -24.65 -17.86 20.08
N GLU A 156 -25.42 -18.92 19.93
CA GLU A 156 -24.90 -20.20 19.43
C GLU A 156 -24.30 -20.07 18.03
N ILE A 157 -25.06 -19.46 17.10
CA ILE A 157 -24.62 -19.27 15.71
C ILE A 157 -23.38 -18.35 15.64
N THR A 158 -23.37 -17.24 16.38
CA THR A 158 -22.24 -16.32 16.37
C THR A 158 -20.99 -16.93 17.00
N ASN A 159 -21.11 -17.65 18.11
CA ASN A 159 -20.01 -18.36 18.72
C ASN A 159 -19.40 -19.41 17.77
N TYR A 160 -20.26 -20.17 17.08
CA TYR A 160 -19.80 -21.12 16.07
C TYR A 160 -19.02 -20.45 14.92
N ARG A 161 -19.52 -19.30 14.41
CA ARG A 161 -18.85 -18.54 13.36
C ARG A 161 -17.51 -18.01 13.82
N ILE A 162 -17.45 -17.44 15.04
CA ILE A 162 -16.21 -16.96 15.66
C ILE A 162 -15.17 -18.08 15.81
N GLN A 163 -15.62 -19.24 16.31
CA GLN A 163 -14.72 -20.39 16.48
C GLN A 163 -14.17 -20.87 15.12
N LYS A 164 -15.04 -21.01 14.13
CA LYS A 164 -14.64 -21.41 12.78
C LYS A 164 -13.63 -20.43 12.14
N GLU A 165 -13.83 -19.13 12.35
CA GLU A 165 -12.89 -18.09 11.86
C GLU A 165 -11.53 -18.20 12.58
N ARG A 166 -11.54 -18.42 13.91
CA ARG A 166 -10.31 -18.63 14.69
C ARG A 166 -9.54 -19.85 14.20
N ASP A 167 -10.22 -20.97 14.01
CA ASP A 167 -9.61 -22.19 13.52
C ASP A 167 -9.02 -22.02 12.12
N ALA A 168 -9.74 -21.32 11.22
CA ALA A 168 -9.24 -20.99 9.89
C ALA A 168 -8.01 -20.06 9.92
N LYS A 169 -7.98 -19.08 10.83
CA LYS A 169 -6.82 -18.19 11.03
C LYS A 169 -5.62 -18.97 11.60
N LEU A 170 -5.83 -19.86 12.55
CA LEU A 170 -4.77 -20.70 13.13
C LEU A 170 -4.11 -21.60 12.05
N VAL A 171 -4.91 -22.22 11.19
CA VAL A 171 -4.39 -23.03 10.08
C VAL A 171 -3.60 -22.18 9.08
N LYS A 172 -4.08 -20.98 8.74
CA LYS A 172 -3.37 -20.04 7.85
C LYS A 172 -2.08 -19.53 8.49
N SER A 173 -2.12 -19.16 9.78
CA SER A 173 -0.94 -18.66 10.49
C SER A 173 0.14 -19.73 10.66
N ALA A 174 -0.22 -21.00 10.89
CA ALA A 174 0.75 -22.10 10.98
C ALA A 174 1.45 -22.36 9.64
N LYS A 175 0.71 -22.35 8.52
CA LYS A 175 1.30 -22.44 7.17
C LYS A 175 2.19 -21.25 6.86
N SER A 176 1.69 -20.02 7.12
CA SER A 176 2.43 -18.79 6.90
C SER A 176 3.68 -18.69 7.78
N ALA A 177 3.65 -19.13 9.04
CA ALA A 177 4.82 -19.14 9.92
C ALA A 177 5.93 -20.07 9.40
N MET A 178 5.57 -21.23 8.88
CA MET A 178 6.54 -22.16 8.29
C MET A 178 7.11 -21.65 6.97
N GLU A 179 6.28 -21.05 6.10
CA GLU A 179 6.72 -20.39 4.86
C GLU A 179 7.58 -19.16 5.16
N GLN A 180 7.18 -18.31 6.11
CA GLN A 180 7.99 -17.15 6.55
C GLN A 180 9.32 -17.55 7.20
N MET A 181 9.37 -18.69 7.91
CA MET A 181 10.62 -19.21 8.46
C MET A 181 11.56 -19.71 7.36
N LEU A 182 11.02 -20.34 6.33
CA LEU A 182 11.76 -20.76 5.14
C LEU A 182 12.21 -19.57 4.28
N ASP A 183 11.38 -18.53 4.15
CA ASP A 183 11.72 -17.31 3.44
C ASP A 183 12.73 -16.46 4.22
N LYS A 184 12.66 -16.37 5.54
CA LYS A 184 13.68 -15.75 6.39
C LYS A 184 15.05 -16.43 6.28
N ILE A 185 15.07 -17.71 6.07
CA ILE A 185 16.32 -18.49 5.85
C ILE A 185 16.89 -18.21 4.45
N LYS A 186 16.03 -17.93 3.45
CA LYS A 186 16.42 -17.70 2.05
C LYS A 186 16.75 -16.25 1.70
N SER A 187 16.09 -15.27 2.31
CA SER A 187 16.07 -13.88 1.84
C SER A 187 16.85 -12.87 2.69
N GLY A 188 17.46 -13.29 3.82
CA GLY A 188 18.04 -12.29 4.74
C GLY A 188 16.91 -11.46 5.40
N GLU A 189 17.25 -10.55 6.31
CA GLU A 189 16.28 -9.73 7.05
C GLU A 189 15.49 -8.80 6.12
N SER A 190 14.27 -9.21 5.74
CA SER A 190 13.31 -8.27 5.12
C SER A 190 12.92 -7.21 6.15
N LYS A 191 12.98 -5.95 5.76
CA LYS A 191 12.62 -4.83 6.64
C LYS A 191 11.11 -4.61 6.59
N HIS A 192 10.50 -4.48 7.77
CA HIS A 192 9.05 -4.30 7.90
C HIS A 192 8.74 -2.90 8.44
N LEU A 193 7.72 -2.24 7.87
CA LEU A 193 7.14 -1.02 8.41
C LEU A 193 5.87 -1.40 9.20
N PRO A 194 5.89 -1.39 10.55
CA PRO A 194 4.71 -1.70 11.34
C PRO A 194 3.73 -0.53 11.32
N VAL A 195 2.45 -0.82 11.07
CA VAL A 195 1.39 0.18 10.90
C VAL A 195 0.14 -0.25 11.67
N ILE A 196 -0.55 0.73 12.28
CA ILE A 196 -1.88 0.59 12.87
C ILE A 196 -2.84 1.48 12.06
N ILE A 197 -3.98 0.92 11.63
CA ILE A 197 -4.96 1.62 10.80
C ILE A 197 -6.23 1.87 11.60
N LYS A 198 -6.66 3.13 11.65
CA LYS A 198 -7.95 3.54 12.22
C LYS A 198 -8.70 4.37 11.18
N ALA A 199 -9.95 4.00 10.88
CA ALA A 199 -10.77 4.70 9.90
C ALA A 199 -12.20 4.93 10.42
N ASP A 200 -12.95 5.77 9.73
CA ASP A 200 -14.35 6.10 10.05
C ASP A 200 -15.27 4.90 9.93
N VAL A 201 -15.10 4.10 8.88
CA VAL A 201 -15.91 2.93 8.57
C VAL A 201 -15.06 1.72 8.22
N GLN A 202 -15.64 0.53 8.32
CA GLN A 202 -14.95 -0.73 8.06
C GLN A 202 -14.48 -0.83 6.59
N GLY A 203 -15.28 -0.37 5.63
CA GLY A 203 -14.90 -0.36 4.22
C GLY A 203 -13.67 0.50 3.91
N SER A 204 -13.49 1.63 4.64
CA SER A 204 -12.27 2.44 4.54
C SER A 204 -11.04 1.70 5.05
N VAL A 205 -11.18 0.94 6.15
CA VAL A 205 -10.11 0.08 6.70
C VAL A 205 -9.66 -0.93 5.65
N GLU A 206 -10.59 -1.69 5.08
CA GLU A 206 -10.30 -2.71 4.07
C GLU A 206 -9.66 -2.15 2.80
N ALA A 207 -10.13 -0.98 2.33
CA ALA A 207 -9.57 -0.30 1.17
C ALA A 207 -8.11 0.13 1.42
N ILE A 208 -7.80 0.64 2.62
CA ILE A 208 -6.44 1.02 3.00
C ILE A 208 -5.55 -0.21 3.11
N GLU A 209 -6.00 -1.27 3.79
CA GLU A 209 -5.27 -2.55 3.88
C GLU A 209 -4.94 -3.11 2.50
N GLY A 210 -5.92 -3.17 1.60
CA GLY A 210 -5.75 -3.63 0.23
C GLY A 210 -4.75 -2.78 -0.57
N THR A 211 -4.72 -1.47 -0.32
CA THR A 211 -3.79 -0.54 -0.97
C THR A 211 -2.37 -0.71 -0.43
N LEU A 212 -2.21 -0.78 0.90
CA LEU A 212 -0.89 -0.91 1.55
C LEU A 212 -0.24 -2.27 1.26
N ASN A 213 -1.02 -3.35 1.20
CA ASN A 213 -0.49 -4.68 0.86
C ASN A 213 0.10 -4.73 -0.56
N LYS A 214 -0.41 -3.91 -1.50
CA LYS A 214 0.13 -3.82 -2.87
C LYS A 214 1.47 -3.08 -2.94
N LEU A 215 1.84 -2.29 -1.94
CA LEU A 215 3.11 -1.58 -1.88
C LEU A 215 4.28 -2.45 -1.38
N SER A 216 3.97 -3.62 -0.83
CA SER A 216 4.99 -4.56 -0.32
C SER A 216 5.71 -5.28 -1.45
N ASN A 217 7.02 -5.41 -1.32
CA ASN A 217 7.89 -6.19 -2.21
C ASN A 217 8.73 -7.21 -1.41
N ASN A 218 9.71 -7.87 -2.04
CA ASN A 218 10.53 -8.91 -1.39
C ASN A 218 11.52 -8.35 -0.35
N GLU A 219 11.90 -7.07 -0.42
CA GLU A 219 12.87 -6.44 0.47
C GLU A 219 12.21 -5.70 1.63
N VAL A 220 11.10 -5.01 1.35
CA VAL A 220 10.36 -4.21 2.32
C VAL A 220 8.87 -4.52 2.25
N SER A 221 8.23 -4.60 3.41
CA SER A 221 6.79 -4.85 3.47
C SER A 221 6.12 -4.04 4.58
N VAL A 222 4.82 -3.77 4.38
CA VAL A 222 3.98 -3.16 5.41
C VAL A 222 3.45 -4.27 6.31
N GLN A 223 3.66 -4.13 7.61
CA GLN A 223 3.11 -5.04 8.61
C GLN A 223 1.94 -4.37 9.33
N ILE A 224 0.72 -4.72 8.98
CA ILE A 224 -0.48 -4.22 9.64
C ILE A 224 -0.65 -4.97 10.95
N LEU A 225 -0.40 -4.30 12.08
CA LEU A 225 -0.50 -4.88 13.42
C LEU A 225 -1.93 -4.91 13.93
N HIS A 226 -2.66 -3.85 13.68
CA HIS A 226 -4.07 -3.71 14.07
C HIS A 226 -4.79 -2.78 13.10
N SER A 227 -6.05 -3.11 12.82
CA SER A 227 -6.92 -2.30 11.98
C SER A 227 -8.34 -2.34 12.54
N ALA A 228 -8.97 -1.17 12.67
CA ALA A 228 -10.34 -1.09 13.17
C ALA A 228 -11.02 0.23 12.79
N GLY A 229 -12.35 0.22 12.75
CA GLY A 229 -13.16 1.44 12.66
C GLY A 229 -13.21 2.20 13.99
N GLY A 230 -13.36 3.52 13.89
CA GLY A 230 -13.51 4.42 15.03
C GLY A 230 -12.26 5.27 15.36
N ALA A 231 -12.36 6.11 16.38
CA ALA A 231 -11.29 7.01 16.79
C ALA A 231 -10.05 6.26 17.33
N VAL A 232 -8.89 6.88 17.24
CA VAL A 232 -7.66 6.33 17.84
C VAL A 232 -7.77 6.38 19.37
N SER A 233 -7.56 5.23 20.01
CA SER A 233 -7.69 5.01 21.46
C SER A 233 -6.33 4.93 22.17
N GLU A 234 -6.32 4.91 23.48
CA GLU A 234 -5.12 4.73 24.30
C GLU A 234 -4.46 3.35 24.07
N SER A 235 -5.28 2.32 23.83
CA SER A 235 -4.79 0.97 23.52
C SER A 235 -4.00 0.95 22.20
N ASP A 236 -4.44 1.72 21.19
CA ASP A 236 -3.73 1.85 19.90
C ASP A 236 -2.36 2.52 20.12
N ILE A 237 -2.29 3.55 20.98
CA ILE A 237 -1.01 4.22 21.31
C ILE A 237 -0.07 3.26 22.05
N THR A 238 -0.60 2.48 23.00
CA THR A 238 0.21 1.50 23.74
C THR A 238 0.80 0.45 22.80
N LEU A 239 0.00 -0.08 21.88
CA LEU A 239 0.44 -1.04 20.86
C LEU A 239 1.48 -0.41 19.93
N ALA A 240 1.23 0.81 19.46
CA ALA A 240 2.15 1.52 18.56
C ALA A 240 3.51 1.76 19.22
N LYS A 241 3.52 2.19 20.51
CA LYS A 241 4.75 2.37 21.28
C LYS A 241 5.53 1.07 21.44
N ALA A 242 4.85 -0.03 21.78
CA ALA A 242 5.49 -1.33 21.98
C ALA A 242 6.11 -1.90 20.71
N SER A 243 5.54 -1.57 19.54
CA SER A 243 5.94 -2.10 18.23
C SER A 243 6.66 -1.08 17.36
N ASN A 244 6.90 0.14 17.84
CA ASN A 244 7.42 1.28 17.07
C ASN A 244 6.63 1.52 15.77
N ALA A 245 5.30 1.42 15.85
CA ALA A 245 4.40 1.48 14.70
C ALA A 245 3.90 2.89 14.42
N LEU A 246 3.71 3.20 13.14
CA LEU A 246 3.01 4.38 12.68
C LEU A 246 1.50 4.19 12.82
N ILE A 247 0.78 5.18 13.35
CA ILE A 247 -0.68 5.17 13.38
C ILE A 247 -1.23 6.01 12.22
N ILE A 248 -2.06 5.40 11.39
CA ILE A 248 -2.79 6.03 10.29
C ILE A 248 -4.23 6.25 10.72
N GLY A 249 -4.65 7.52 10.85
CA GLY A 249 -6.02 7.92 11.14
C GLY A 249 -6.70 8.46 9.87
N PHE A 250 -7.57 7.66 9.26
CA PHE A 250 -8.31 8.05 8.05
C PHE A 250 -9.70 8.56 8.41
N ASN A 251 -10.00 9.82 8.11
CA ASN A 251 -11.22 10.53 8.47
C ASN A 251 -11.57 10.52 9.98
N VAL A 252 -10.67 10.06 10.84
CA VAL A 252 -10.83 10.00 12.29
C VAL A 252 -9.77 10.83 13.00
N ARG A 253 -9.99 11.06 14.30
CA ARG A 253 -9.03 11.76 15.17
C ARG A 253 -8.79 10.93 16.43
N ALA A 254 -7.67 11.17 17.09
CA ALA A 254 -7.39 10.59 18.39
C ALA A 254 -8.29 11.23 19.48
N ILE A 255 -8.77 10.41 20.40
CA ILE A 255 -9.43 10.93 21.61
C ILE A 255 -8.43 11.77 22.42
N PRO A 256 -8.88 12.76 23.23
CA PRO A 256 -7.97 13.66 23.95
C PRO A 256 -6.89 12.93 24.75
N GLN A 257 -7.25 11.90 25.51
CA GLN A 257 -6.32 11.10 26.30
C GLN A 257 -5.25 10.41 25.43
N ALA A 258 -5.68 9.78 24.33
CA ALA A 258 -4.77 9.12 23.38
C ALA A 258 -3.81 10.13 22.72
N ARG A 259 -4.28 11.32 22.38
CA ARG A 259 -3.45 12.38 21.80
C ARG A 259 -2.36 12.85 22.77
N ASP A 260 -2.73 13.05 24.04
CA ASP A 260 -1.78 13.47 25.07
C ASP A 260 -0.77 12.36 25.39
N MET A 261 -1.22 11.11 25.38
CA MET A 261 -0.36 9.94 25.51
C MET A 261 0.61 9.80 24.34
N ALA A 262 0.16 9.98 23.10
CA ALA A 262 1.00 9.92 21.91
C ALA A 262 2.12 10.97 21.95
N ARG A 263 1.81 12.22 22.36
CA ARG A 263 2.80 13.29 22.53
C ARG A 263 3.85 12.94 23.59
N ARG A 264 3.41 12.43 24.73
CA ARG A 264 4.31 12.02 25.83
C ARG A 264 5.22 10.88 25.42
N ASP A 265 4.68 9.90 24.69
CA ASP A 265 5.34 8.65 24.37
C ASP A 265 6.07 8.67 23.01
N GLY A 266 5.98 9.79 22.27
CA GLY A 266 6.64 9.98 20.98
C GLY A 266 6.06 9.12 19.84
N VAL A 267 4.79 8.73 19.94
CA VAL A 267 4.11 7.94 18.90
C VAL A 267 3.64 8.83 17.77
N ASP A 268 4.01 8.51 16.54
CA ASP A 268 3.60 9.24 15.33
C ASP A 268 2.18 8.87 14.92
N ILE A 269 1.29 9.86 14.87
CA ILE A 269 -0.09 9.71 14.38
C ILE A 269 -0.26 10.60 13.17
N ARG A 270 -0.51 10.03 12.00
CA ARG A 270 -0.78 10.76 10.77
C ARG A 270 -2.23 10.68 10.38
N TYR A 271 -2.80 11.83 9.99
CA TYR A 271 -4.21 11.95 9.67
C TYR A 271 -4.40 12.21 8.18
N TYR A 272 -5.30 11.46 7.55
CA TYR A 272 -5.59 11.54 6.13
C TYR A 272 -7.10 11.58 5.87
N SER A 273 -7.47 12.13 4.73
CA SER A 273 -8.82 12.09 4.16
C SER A 273 -8.85 11.59 2.71
N ILE A 274 -7.68 11.38 2.11
CA ILE A 274 -7.51 10.88 0.76
C ILE A 274 -6.63 9.62 0.82
N ILE A 275 -7.09 8.51 0.22
CA ILE A 275 -6.41 7.21 0.32
C ILE A 275 -5.06 7.20 -0.41
N TYR A 276 -4.94 7.98 -1.49
CA TYR A 276 -3.68 8.09 -2.23
C TYR A 276 -2.57 8.77 -1.42
N ASP A 277 -2.93 9.75 -0.57
CA ASP A 277 -1.96 10.40 0.31
C ASP A 277 -1.40 9.41 1.35
N VAL A 278 -2.24 8.47 1.83
CA VAL A 278 -1.80 7.36 2.70
C VAL A 278 -0.79 6.49 1.97
N ALA A 279 -1.10 6.10 0.73
CA ALA A 279 -0.24 5.24 -0.08
C ALA A 279 1.11 5.90 -0.36
N ASP A 280 1.11 7.17 -0.75
CA ASP A 280 2.32 7.93 -1.07
C ASP A 280 3.22 8.13 0.15
N ASP A 281 2.64 8.38 1.31
CA ASP A 281 3.40 8.59 2.54
C ASP A 281 4.00 7.29 3.09
N VAL A 282 3.25 6.19 3.02
CA VAL A 282 3.74 4.85 3.37
C VAL A 282 4.80 4.38 2.37
N LYS A 283 4.63 4.66 1.06
CA LYS A 283 5.64 4.38 0.03
C LYS A 283 6.96 5.08 0.35
N LYS A 284 6.95 6.37 0.71
CA LYS A 284 8.15 7.10 1.15
C LYS A 284 8.76 6.49 2.42
N GLY A 285 7.93 6.04 3.36
CA GLY A 285 8.39 5.33 4.57
C GLY A 285 9.10 4.02 4.24
N LEU A 286 8.58 3.24 3.30
CA LEU A 286 9.21 2.01 2.81
C LEU A 286 10.50 2.28 2.03
N GLU A 287 10.53 3.31 1.16
CA GLU A 287 11.73 3.74 0.43
C GLU A 287 12.86 4.13 1.39
N GLY A 288 12.55 4.76 2.52
CA GLY A 288 13.52 5.06 3.58
C GLY A 288 14.11 3.82 4.29
N LEU A 289 13.45 2.67 4.18
CA LEU A 289 13.93 1.39 4.71
C LEU A 289 14.76 0.59 3.69
N LEU A 290 14.68 0.88 2.39
CA LEU A 290 15.46 0.21 1.37
C LEU A 290 16.97 0.40 1.59
N SER A 291 17.74 -0.58 1.19
CA SER A 291 19.19 -0.44 1.16
C SER A 291 19.56 0.47 -0.01
N PRO A 292 20.43 1.48 0.21
CA PRO A 292 20.82 2.38 -0.86
C PRO A 292 21.49 1.63 -2.01
N GLU A 293 21.14 1.97 -3.23
CA GLU A 293 21.81 1.46 -4.42
C GLU A 293 23.18 2.14 -4.58
N LEU A 294 24.20 1.32 -4.75
CA LEU A 294 25.55 1.79 -5.09
C LEU A 294 25.66 1.84 -6.61
N ARG A 295 25.78 3.04 -7.16
CA ARG A 295 25.94 3.24 -8.60
C ARG A 295 27.34 3.74 -8.90
N GLU A 296 28.03 3.06 -9.80
CA GLU A 296 29.30 3.51 -10.30
C GLU A 296 29.11 4.68 -11.28
N LYS A 297 29.80 5.77 -11.00
CA LYS A 297 29.86 6.94 -11.87
C LYS A 297 31.25 7.05 -12.44
N LEU A 298 31.36 6.87 -13.74
CA LEU A 298 32.61 7.08 -14.46
C LEU A 298 33.01 8.55 -14.34
N LEU A 299 34.25 8.80 -13.94
CA LEU A 299 34.84 10.13 -13.88
C LEU A 299 35.71 10.43 -15.09
N GLY A 300 36.46 9.46 -15.58
CA GLY A 300 37.33 9.63 -16.76
C GLY A 300 38.30 8.50 -16.97
N TYR A 301 39.07 8.63 -18.04
CA TYR A 301 40.11 7.69 -18.44
C TYR A 301 41.46 8.36 -18.50
N ALA A 302 42.51 7.60 -18.17
CA ALA A 302 43.90 8.02 -18.33
C ALA A 302 44.74 6.90 -18.94
N GLU A 303 45.61 7.22 -19.89
CA GLU A 303 46.55 6.30 -20.52
C GLU A 303 47.90 6.36 -19.82
N ILE A 304 48.51 5.19 -19.51
CA ILE A 304 49.85 5.10 -18.95
C ILE A 304 50.87 5.24 -20.06
N ARG A 305 51.62 6.36 -20.04
CA ARG A 305 52.72 6.64 -21.01
C ARG A 305 54.05 6.23 -20.52
N ASN A 306 54.32 6.31 -19.22
CA ASN A 306 55.60 5.96 -18.60
C ASN A 306 55.41 5.29 -17.25
N VAL A 307 56.33 4.45 -16.85
CA VAL A 307 56.33 3.80 -15.53
C VAL A 307 57.63 4.13 -14.83
N PHE A 308 57.57 4.70 -13.63
CA PHE A 308 58.71 5.08 -12.80
C PHE A 308 58.73 4.22 -11.54
N ASN A 309 59.94 3.80 -11.15
CA ASN A 309 60.13 3.07 -9.90
C ASN A 309 60.76 4.02 -8.86
N ILE A 310 59.94 4.40 -7.84
CA ILE A 310 60.36 5.39 -6.84
C ILE A 310 60.56 4.67 -5.52
N THR A 311 61.76 4.81 -4.96
CA THR A 311 62.17 4.21 -3.69
C THR A 311 61.26 4.70 -2.56
N GLY A 312 60.55 3.77 -1.88
CA GLY A 312 59.60 4.08 -0.78
C GLY A 312 58.13 4.28 -1.17
N VAL A 313 57.81 4.39 -2.47
CA VAL A 313 56.44 4.51 -2.95
C VAL A 313 56.02 3.33 -3.84
N GLY A 314 56.99 2.67 -4.48
CA GLY A 314 56.74 1.61 -5.44
C GLY A 314 56.70 2.11 -6.88
N ARG A 315 55.96 1.44 -7.75
CA ARG A 315 55.77 1.85 -9.15
C ARG A 315 54.72 2.96 -9.27
N VAL A 316 55.12 4.03 -9.94
CA VAL A 316 54.27 5.20 -10.22
C VAL A 316 54.03 5.27 -11.74
N ALA A 317 52.79 5.34 -12.15
CA ALA A 317 52.40 5.51 -13.53
C ALA A 317 52.37 6.99 -13.92
N GLY A 318 53.15 7.36 -14.94
CA GLY A 318 53.04 8.65 -15.62
C GLY A 318 51.96 8.57 -16.67
N CYS A 319 50.86 9.22 -16.41
CA CYS A 319 49.63 9.10 -17.20
C CYS A 319 49.21 10.40 -17.87
N MET A 320 48.51 10.30 -18.98
CA MET A 320 47.78 11.40 -19.63
C MET A 320 46.30 11.15 -19.49
N VAL A 321 45.55 12.12 -18.96
CA VAL A 321 44.08 12.02 -18.90
C VAL A 321 43.54 12.20 -20.32
N THR A 322 42.92 11.15 -20.83
CA THR A 322 42.40 11.12 -22.23
C THR A 322 40.97 11.58 -22.31
N GLU A 323 40.16 11.36 -21.25
CA GLU A 323 38.76 11.75 -21.18
C GLU A 323 38.36 12.07 -19.75
N GLY A 324 37.54 13.10 -19.56
CA GLY A 324 36.97 13.48 -18.27
C GLY A 324 38.00 14.00 -17.25
N MET A 325 38.02 13.38 -16.05
CA MET A 325 38.92 13.79 -14.96
C MET A 325 39.34 12.58 -14.09
N VAL A 326 40.48 12.70 -13.47
CA VAL A 326 40.94 11.78 -12.43
C VAL A 326 40.97 12.51 -11.10
N LYS A 327 40.43 11.89 -10.04
CA LYS A 327 40.28 12.49 -8.72
C LYS A 327 41.02 11.65 -7.67
N ARG A 328 41.70 12.32 -6.73
CA ARG A 328 42.42 11.65 -5.65
C ARG A 328 41.41 10.89 -4.77
N GLY A 329 41.72 9.64 -4.43
CA GLY A 329 40.90 8.78 -3.58
C GLY A 329 39.69 8.14 -4.29
N ALA A 330 39.56 8.37 -5.61
CA ALA A 330 38.56 7.65 -6.40
C ALA A 330 38.96 6.18 -6.58
N LYS A 331 37.97 5.35 -6.89
CA LYS A 331 38.21 3.97 -7.32
C LYS A 331 38.75 3.96 -8.73
N VAL A 332 39.66 3.03 -8.99
CA VAL A 332 40.34 2.91 -10.29
C VAL A 332 40.38 1.47 -10.75
N ARG A 333 40.11 1.24 -12.03
CA ARG A 333 40.36 -0.03 -12.71
C ARG A 333 41.51 0.13 -13.70
N LEU A 334 42.43 -0.81 -13.68
CA LEU A 334 43.47 -0.88 -14.67
C LEU A 334 43.07 -1.84 -15.78
N LEU A 335 43.09 -1.35 -17.02
CA LEU A 335 42.71 -2.11 -18.21
C LEU A 335 43.94 -2.37 -19.06
N ARG A 336 44.16 -3.63 -19.41
CA ARG A 336 45.20 -4.07 -20.38
C ARG A 336 44.49 -4.78 -21.51
N ASP A 337 44.66 -4.34 -22.73
CA ASP A 337 43.96 -4.85 -23.92
C ASP A 337 42.43 -4.88 -23.74
N ASN A 338 41.86 -3.82 -23.11
CA ASN A 338 40.44 -3.69 -22.76
C ASN A 338 39.92 -4.72 -21.74
N VAL A 339 40.81 -5.43 -21.02
CA VAL A 339 40.46 -6.36 -19.94
C VAL A 339 40.83 -5.76 -18.62
N VAL A 340 39.91 -5.77 -17.64
CA VAL A 340 40.18 -5.31 -16.27
C VAL A 340 41.17 -6.29 -15.60
N ILE A 341 42.37 -5.84 -15.30
CA ILE A 341 43.39 -6.64 -14.62
C ILE A 341 43.52 -6.31 -13.13
N HIS A 342 43.08 -5.14 -12.72
CA HIS A 342 43.08 -4.72 -11.32
C HIS A 342 41.91 -3.76 -11.05
N ASP A 343 41.26 -3.89 -9.89
CA ASP A 343 40.26 -2.96 -9.34
C ASP A 343 40.70 -2.58 -7.92
N GLY A 344 40.85 -1.28 -7.66
CA GLY A 344 41.38 -0.81 -6.40
C GLY A 344 41.17 0.68 -6.16
N SER A 345 41.94 1.25 -5.28
CA SER A 345 41.89 2.69 -4.95
C SER A 345 43.16 3.39 -5.44
N LEU A 346 42.99 4.66 -5.85
CA LEU A 346 44.10 5.51 -6.20
C LEU A 346 44.85 5.96 -4.93
N GLY A 347 46.09 5.52 -4.75
CA GLY A 347 46.93 5.83 -3.57
C GLY A 347 47.37 7.28 -3.58
N GLN A 348 48.05 7.72 -4.67
CA GLN A 348 48.53 9.10 -4.83
C GLN A 348 48.20 9.63 -6.22
N LEU A 349 47.89 10.93 -6.26
CA LEU A 349 47.71 11.69 -7.50
C LEU A 349 48.59 12.94 -7.43
N LYS A 350 49.58 13.01 -8.32
CA LYS A 350 50.55 14.12 -8.38
C LYS A 350 50.61 14.74 -9.76
N ARG A 351 50.82 16.05 -9.81
CA ARG A 351 51.14 16.75 -11.03
C ARG A 351 52.50 17.41 -10.84
N PHE A 352 53.48 17.01 -11.66
CA PHE A 352 54.90 17.31 -11.44
C PHE A 352 55.41 16.80 -10.07
N LYS A 353 55.56 17.67 -9.09
CA LYS A 353 56.04 17.31 -7.72
C LYS A 353 54.93 17.56 -6.67
N ASP A 354 53.82 18.18 -7.05
CA ASP A 354 52.78 18.62 -6.12
C ASP A 354 51.62 17.62 -6.07
N ASP A 355 51.13 17.36 -4.87
CA ASP A 355 49.89 16.58 -4.67
C ASP A 355 48.70 17.42 -5.12
N VAL A 356 47.85 16.84 -5.98
CA VAL A 356 46.65 17.52 -6.51
C VAL A 356 45.38 16.74 -6.16
N LYS A 357 44.28 17.46 -6.04
CA LYS A 357 42.98 16.86 -5.73
C LYS A 357 42.32 16.23 -6.97
N GLU A 358 42.52 16.85 -8.13
CA GLU A 358 41.93 16.40 -9.41
C GLU A 358 42.83 16.82 -10.58
N VAL A 359 42.76 16.03 -11.67
CA VAL A 359 43.45 16.33 -12.94
C VAL A 359 42.43 16.18 -14.06
N LYS A 360 42.28 17.19 -14.93
CA LYS A 360 41.37 17.22 -16.04
C LYS A 360 41.96 16.65 -17.32
N GLU A 361 41.13 16.38 -18.29
CA GLU A 361 41.49 15.96 -19.64
C GLU A 361 42.59 16.82 -20.26
N GLY A 362 43.54 16.17 -20.97
CA GLY A 362 44.67 16.83 -21.64
C GLY A 362 45.84 17.14 -20.75
N TYR A 363 45.82 16.81 -19.45
CA TYR A 363 46.93 17.04 -18.54
C TYR A 363 47.62 15.75 -18.12
N GLU A 364 48.94 15.84 -17.94
CA GLU A 364 49.77 14.77 -17.42
C GLU A 364 49.71 14.73 -15.90
N CYS A 365 49.76 13.50 -15.34
CA CYS A 365 49.77 13.27 -13.91
C CYS A 365 50.52 11.97 -13.57
N GLY A 366 51.01 11.91 -12.33
CA GLY A 366 51.57 10.70 -11.73
C GLY A 366 50.57 10.03 -10.81
N MET A 367 50.34 8.74 -11.00
CA MET A 367 49.43 7.95 -10.20
C MET A 367 50.09 6.73 -9.59
N SER A 368 49.76 6.42 -8.32
CA SER A 368 50.15 5.16 -7.71
C SER A 368 48.88 4.42 -7.23
N PHE A 369 48.88 3.10 -7.35
CA PHE A 369 47.80 2.24 -6.92
C PHE A 369 48.06 1.70 -5.53
N GLU A 370 47.06 1.52 -4.73
CA GLU A 370 47.15 0.86 -3.44
C GLU A 370 47.36 -0.65 -3.64
N ASN A 371 48.47 -1.19 -3.10
CA ASN A 371 48.79 -2.63 -3.11
C ASN A 371 48.90 -3.29 -4.50
N TYR A 372 49.17 -2.52 -5.58
CA TYR A 372 49.32 -3.06 -6.92
C TYR A 372 50.52 -2.41 -7.65
N ASN A 373 51.40 -3.26 -8.21
CA ASN A 373 52.66 -2.81 -8.85
C ASN A 373 52.84 -3.31 -10.29
N ASP A 374 51.97 -4.19 -10.81
CA ASP A 374 52.10 -4.68 -12.20
C ASP A 374 51.42 -3.74 -13.19
N ILE A 375 52.01 -2.57 -13.39
CA ILE A 375 51.59 -1.55 -14.35
C ILE A 375 52.54 -1.53 -15.54
N GLN A 376 52.00 -1.36 -16.75
CA GLN A 376 52.77 -1.33 -18.00
C GLN A 376 52.42 -0.10 -18.84
N VAL A 377 53.32 0.30 -19.71
CA VAL A 377 53.09 1.36 -20.69
C VAL A 377 52.03 0.88 -21.69
N GLY A 378 51.01 1.69 -21.96
CA GLY A 378 49.87 1.36 -22.81
C GLY A 378 48.65 0.82 -22.06
N ASP A 379 48.72 0.59 -20.75
CA ASP A 379 47.57 0.29 -19.93
C ASP A 379 46.66 1.53 -19.80
N PHE A 380 45.34 1.33 -19.70
CA PHE A 380 44.37 2.39 -19.44
C PHE A 380 43.85 2.32 -18.00
N ILE A 381 43.64 3.48 -17.41
CA ILE A 381 43.10 3.63 -16.07
C ILE A 381 41.71 4.24 -16.20
N GLU A 382 40.69 3.47 -15.80
CA GLU A 382 39.33 3.93 -15.64
C GLU A 382 39.14 4.44 -14.21
N CYS A 383 38.80 5.70 -14.05
CA CYS A 383 38.54 6.32 -12.77
C CYS A 383 37.05 6.46 -12.54
N TYR A 384 36.52 5.95 -11.41
CA TYR A 384 35.12 6.00 -11.08
C TYR A 384 34.87 6.30 -9.61
N GLU A 385 33.69 6.81 -9.31
CA GLU A 385 33.24 7.09 -7.95
C GLU A 385 31.95 6.29 -7.68
N ILE A 386 31.79 5.78 -6.47
CA ILE A 386 30.59 5.08 -6.06
C ILE A 386 29.64 6.10 -5.45
N GLU A 387 28.59 6.44 -6.17
CA GLU A 387 27.50 7.28 -5.65
C GLU A 387 26.45 6.41 -4.97
N THR A 388 26.08 6.80 -3.76
CA THR A 388 24.98 6.18 -3.02
C THR A 388 23.68 6.86 -3.41
N ILE A 389 22.82 6.15 -4.15
CA ILE A 389 21.50 6.65 -4.58
C ILE A 389 20.43 6.04 -3.68
N ALA A 390 19.49 6.86 -3.21
CA ALA A 390 18.33 6.37 -2.50
C ALA A 390 17.50 5.45 -3.42
N ALA A 391 17.31 4.22 -3.02
CA ALA A 391 16.47 3.26 -3.77
C ALA A 391 15.01 3.73 -3.78
N LYS A 392 14.33 3.54 -4.90
CA LYS A 392 12.90 3.86 -5.06
C LYS A 392 12.11 2.59 -5.30
N LEU A 393 10.90 2.56 -4.74
CA LEU A 393 9.93 1.51 -5.06
C LEU A 393 9.37 1.76 -6.46
N ALA A 394 9.49 0.76 -7.33
CA ALA A 394 8.98 0.79 -8.70
C ALA A 394 7.44 0.80 -8.76
#